data_75125bfafeeeb26d59798af0d41f1f52
#
_entry.id   75125bfafeeeb26d59798af0d41f1f52
#
_cell.length_a   1.000
_cell.length_b   1.000
_cell.length_c   1.000
_cell.angle_alpha   90.00
_cell.angle_beta   90.00
_cell.angle_gamma   90.00
#
_symmetry.space_group_name_H-M   'P 1'
#
loop_
_entity.id
_entity.type
_entity.pdbx_description
1 polymer ?
#
loop_
_entity_poly.entity_id
_entity_poly.type
_entity_poly.pdbx_seq_one_letter_code
_entity_poly.pdbx_strand_id
1 'polypeptide(L)'
;MINLIRRFLWRLLGIDYSHILRVIDFKYLKEDAFKSIGNKSYDNGAIVYRWSDAPITIGKYCSISYDVKFVVDDGKHRYNTVTSYPFKSNQISAKRGIEIGNDVWIGLGSTILYGVKIGDGATIAAGSVVTKDVEPYTVVGGVPAKLIKEKCTREEAKLMQEIAWWNWGEEVIESRVNDFRLSYADYIQKY
;
A
#
# COMPACT_ATOMS: atom_id res chain seq x y z
N MET A 1 25.78 -4.03 9.93
CA MET A 1 26.74 -4.45 10.98
C MET A 1 26.05 -5.11 12.18
N ILE A 2 25.04 -4.50 12.79
CA ILE A 2 24.30 -5.04 13.96
C ILE A 2 23.66 -6.41 13.69
N ASN A 3 23.12 -6.66 12.52
CA ASN A 3 22.50 -7.95 12.15
C ASN A 3 23.49 -9.10 12.01
N LEU A 4 24.74 -8.84 11.60
CA LEU A 4 25.79 -9.85 11.49
C LEU A 4 26.30 -10.29 12.89
N ILE A 5 26.45 -9.34 13.81
CA ILE A 5 26.86 -9.62 15.20
C ILE A 5 25.77 -10.40 15.93
N ARG A 6 24.51 -10.02 15.77
CA ARG A 6 23.36 -10.79 16.29
C ARG A 6 23.34 -12.22 15.76
N ARG A 7 23.51 -12.41 14.46
CA ARG A 7 23.57 -13.75 13.82
C ARG A 7 24.68 -14.61 14.42
N PHE A 8 25.84 -14.00 14.67
CA PHE A 8 26.99 -14.68 15.26
C PHE A 8 26.72 -15.09 16.72
N LEU A 9 26.21 -14.17 17.54
CA LEU A 9 25.89 -14.43 18.95
C LEU A 9 24.83 -15.53 19.12
N TRP A 10 23.82 -15.55 18.28
CA TRP A 10 22.77 -16.55 18.38
C TRP A 10 23.26 -17.94 17.93
N ARG A 11 24.08 -17.98 16.89
CA ARG A 11 24.73 -19.22 16.46
C ARG A 11 25.59 -19.84 17.58
N LEU A 12 26.27 -19.02 18.36
CA LEU A 12 27.02 -19.41 19.55
C LEU A 12 26.12 -19.98 20.66
N LEU A 13 24.89 -19.50 20.77
CA LEU A 13 23.91 -19.92 21.77
C LEU A 13 23.05 -21.12 21.32
N GLY A 14 23.33 -21.71 20.14
CA GLY A 14 22.58 -22.86 19.62
C GLY A 14 21.11 -22.56 19.31
N ILE A 15 20.76 -21.27 19.13
CA ILE A 15 19.38 -20.86 18.84
C ILE A 15 19.13 -20.97 17.33
N ASP A 16 18.07 -21.68 16.94
CA ASP A 16 17.64 -21.78 15.54
C ASP A 16 17.02 -20.45 15.07
N TYR A 17 17.71 -19.80 14.13
CA TYR A 17 17.37 -18.46 13.66
C TYR A 17 16.24 -18.44 12.63
N SER A 18 15.94 -19.55 12.01
CA SER A 18 15.05 -19.58 10.86
C SER A 18 13.66 -19.00 11.17
N HIS A 19 13.20 -19.19 12.40
CA HIS A 19 11.93 -18.63 12.88
C HIS A 19 12.07 -17.18 13.39
N ILE A 20 13.16 -16.86 14.10
CA ILE A 20 13.32 -15.54 14.74
C ILE A 20 13.67 -14.47 13.70
N LEU A 21 14.45 -14.79 12.67
CA LEU A 21 14.75 -13.84 11.58
C LEU A 21 13.51 -13.46 10.79
N ARG A 22 12.55 -14.37 10.64
CA ARG A 22 11.27 -14.06 9.98
C ARG A 22 10.40 -13.07 10.77
N VAL A 23 10.51 -13.05 12.09
CA VAL A 23 9.77 -12.12 12.95
C VAL A 23 10.38 -10.71 12.96
N ILE A 24 11.67 -10.58 12.57
CA ILE A 24 12.40 -9.29 12.59
C ILE A 24 12.47 -8.66 11.18
N ASP A 25 11.98 -9.30 10.15
CA ASP A 25 12.08 -8.82 8.75
C ASP A 25 10.99 -7.82 8.33
N PHE A 26 10.28 -7.20 9.25
CA PHE A 26 9.51 -6.03 8.91
C PHE A 26 10.41 -4.79 8.92
N LYS A 27 10.16 -3.89 7.98
CA LYS A 27 10.79 -2.57 7.93
C LYS A 27 9.70 -1.51 7.94
N TYR A 28 10.01 -0.35 8.49
CA TYR A 28 9.17 0.80 8.24
C TYR A 28 9.21 1.17 6.75
N LEU A 29 8.09 1.61 6.21
CA LEU A 29 7.99 1.99 4.80
C LEU A 29 9.08 2.99 4.41
N LYS A 30 9.38 3.96 5.26
CA LYS A 30 10.46 4.95 5.07
C LYS A 30 11.85 4.34 4.87
N GLU A 31 12.09 3.13 5.39
CA GLU A 31 13.38 2.41 5.34
C GLU A 31 13.43 1.36 4.22
N ASP A 32 12.32 1.12 3.54
CA ASP A 32 12.22 0.11 2.48
C ASP A 32 12.99 0.56 1.24
N ALA A 33 13.91 -0.28 0.76
CA ALA A 33 14.76 0.04 -0.41
C ALA A 33 14.02 -0.07 -1.75
N PHE A 34 12.88 -0.74 -1.78
CA PHE A 34 12.12 -1.03 -3.01
C PHE A 34 10.82 -0.23 -3.08
N LYS A 35 10.76 0.91 -2.39
CA LYS A 35 9.65 1.83 -2.46
C LYS A 35 9.95 3.01 -3.37
N SER A 36 8.88 3.53 -3.98
CA SER A 36 8.83 4.86 -4.59
C SER A 36 7.62 5.60 -4.03
N ILE A 37 7.84 6.82 -3.53
CA ILE A 37 6.78 7.65 -2.92
C ILE A 37 6.77 9.01 -3.61
N GLY A 38 5.63 9.39 -4.14
CA GLY A 38 5.41 10.68 -4.78
C GLY A 38 5.42 11.86 -3.79
N ASN A 39 5.64 13.05 -4.32
CA ASN A 39 5.70 14.27 -3.53
C ASN A 39 4.43 14.50 -2.70
N LYS A 40 4.59 15.12 -1.52
CA LYS A 40 3.53 15.46 -0.56
C LYS A 40 2.79 14.24 0.02
N SER A 41 3.18 13.02 -0.32
CA SER A 41 2.67 11.83 0.36
C SER A 41 3.42 11.61 1.67
N TYR A 42 2.70 11.18 2.69
CA TYR A 42 3.27 10.89 4.01
C TYR A 42 2.74 9.58 4.57
N ASP A 43 3.54 8.97 5.42
CA ASP A 43 3.15 7.83 6.24
C ASP A 43 3.48 8.08 7.72
N ASN A 44 2.67 7.54 8.59
CA ASN A 44 2.82 7.64 10.04
C ASN A 44 3.41 6.36 10.63
N GLY A 45 4.43 5.79 9.99
CA GLY A 45 5.09 4.58 10.46
C GLY A 45 4.48 3.30 9.90
N ALA A 46 4.07 3.31 8.63
CA ALA A 46 3.61 2.12 7.93
C ALA A 46 4.71 1.06 7.87
N ILE A 47 4.31 -0.21 7.92
CA ILE A 47 5.19 -1.37 8.04
C ILE A 47 5.15 -2.19 6.75
N VAL A 48 6.31 -2.64 6.28
CA VAL A 48 6.44 -3.48 5.10
C VAL A 48 6.91 -4.87 5.50
N TYR A 49 6.15 -5.89 5.12
CA TYR A 49 6.51 -7.29 5.20
C TYR A 49 6.91 -7.79 3.82
N ARG A 50 8.19 -8.14 3.64
CA ARG A 50 8.71 -8.61 2.35
C ARG A 50 9.75 -9.71 2.48
N TRP A 51 9.73 -10.58 1.49
CA TRP A 51 10.74 -11.63 1.28
C TRP A 51 11.36 -11.53 -0.12
N SER A 52 10.94 -10.57 -0.93
CA SER A 52 11.40 -10.31 -2.29
C SER A 52 11.73 -8.84 -2.50
N ASP A 53 12.17 -8.51 -3.71
CA ASP A 53 12.41 -7.15 -4.20
C ASP A 53 11.19 -6.56 -4.95
N ALA A 54 9.99 -7.13 -4.78
CA ALA A 54 8.78 -6.62 -5.40
C ALA A 54 8.51 -5.17 -4.98
N PRO A 55 8.23 -4.25 -5.91
CA PRO A 55 8.14 -2.82 -5.60
C PRO A 55 6.87 -2.44 -4.85
N ILE A 56 6.96 -1.35 -4.08
CA ILE A 56 5.80 -0.56 -3.62
C ILE A 56 5.90 0.80 -4.30
N THR A 57 4.89 1.16 -5.07
CA THR A 57 4.77 2.50 -5.66
C THR A 57 3.61 3.23 -5.04
N ILE A 58 3.84 4.46 -4.60
CA ILE A 58 2.83 5.34 -3.99
C ILE A 58 2.87 6.66 -4.75
N GLY A 59 1.73 7.09 -5.22
CA GLY A 59 1.55 8.35 -5.92
C GLY A 59 1.74 9.57 -5.03
N LYS A 60 1.32 10.72 -5.52
CA LYS A 60 1.42 12.02 -4.85
C LYS A 60 0.22 12.27 -3.93
N TYR A 61 0.41 13.09 -2.90
CA TYR A 61 -0.64 13.55 -1.98
C TYR A 61 -1.37 12.43 -1.24
N CYS A 62 -0.75 11.27 -1.05
CA CYS A 62 -1.32 10.17 -0.30
C CYS A 62 -1.17 10.38 1.20
N SER A 63 -2.21 10.00 1.95
CA SER A 63 -2.24 10.03 3.41
C SER A 63 -2.28 8.61 3.94
N ILE A 64 -1.19 8.12 4.55
CA ILE A 64 -1.08 6.78 5.10
C ILE A 64 -1.06 6.87 6.62
N SER A 65 -2.07 6.29 7.26
CA SER A 65 -2.26 6.37 8.71
C SER A 65 -1.31 5.42 9.46
N TYR A 66 -1.39 5.44 10.80
CA TYR A 66 -0.61 4.55 11.68
C TYR A 66 -0.99 3.09 11.46
N ASP A 67 -0.04 2.19 11.74
CA ASP A 67 -0.23 0.72 11.71
C ASP A 67 -0.69 0.15 10.35
N VAL A 68 -0.51 0.88 9.28
CA VAL A 68 -0.76 0.35 7.94
C VAL A 68 0.31 -0.69 7.60
N LYS A 69 -0.10 -1.84 7.08
CA LYS A 69 0.77 -2.96 6.74
C LYS A 69 0.72 -3.23 5.24
N PHE A 70 1.89 -3.25 4.62
CA PHE A 70 2.08 -3.67 3.23
C PHE A 70 2.68 -5.07 3.23
N VAL A 71 1.92 -6.06 2.80
CA VAL A 71 2.37 -7.46 2.65
C VAL A 71 2.70 -7.69 1.19
N VAL A 72 3.95 -7.57 0.82
CA VAL A 72 4.40 -7.47 -0.58
C VAL A 72 4.51 -8.82 -1.26
N ASP A 73 4.57 -9.90 -0.48
CA ASP A 73 4.77 -11.25 -0.99
C ASP A 73 3.63 -12.21 -0.62
N ASP A 74 3.40 -13.17 -1.49
CA ASP A 74 2.51 -14.28 -1.23
C ASP A 74 3.15 -15.30 -0.30
N GLY A 75 2.87 -15.72 0.72
CA GLY A 75 3.54 -16.64 1.67
C GLY A 75 4.14 -17.95 1.07
N LYS A 76 4.21 -18.12 -0.25
CA LYS A 76 4.75 -19.30 -0.97
C LYS A 76 4.13 -20.64 -0.59
N HIS A 77 2.90 -20.62 -0.08
CA HIS A 77 2.13 -21.81 0.28
C HIS A 77 1.10 -22.16 -0.80
N ARG A 78 0.97 -23.44 -1.11
CA ARG A 78 -0.11 -23.92 -1.97
C ARG A 78 -1.35 -24.18 -1.13
N TYR A 79 -2.47 -23.61 -1.52
CA TYR A 79 -3.76 -23.80 -0.82
C TYR A 79 -4.71 -24.76 -1.54
N ASN A 80 -4.35 -25.21 -2.76
CA ASN A 80 -5.15 -26.11 -3.61
C ASN A 80 -4.57 -27.53 -3.69
N THR A 81 -3.79 -27.93 -2.71
CA THR A 81 -3.14 -29.26 -2.61
C THR A 81 -3.49 -29.91 -1.27
N VAL A 82 -3.17 -31.21 -1.13
CA VAL A 82 -3.43 -32.00 0.10
C VAL A 82 -2.80 -31.36 1.35
N THR A 83 -1.71 -30.65 1.20
CA THR A 83 -1.05 -29.91 2.28
C THR A 83 -0.57 -28.56 1.79
N SER A 84 -0.68 -27.54 2.64
CA SER A 84 -0.06 -26.25 2.42
C SER A 84 1.40 -26.18 2.87
N TYR A 85 1.92 -27.22 3.53
CA TYR A 85 3.30 -27.24 4.00
C TYR A 85 4.28 -27.30 2.82
N PRO A 86 5.28 -26.39 2.75
CA PRO A 86 6.16 -26.25 1.59
C PRO A 86 7.30 -27.27 1.59
N PHE A 87 6.99 -28.57 1.51
CA PHE A 87 8.00 -29.59 1.33
C PHE A 87 8.83 -29.31 0.06
N LYS A 88 10.10 -28.95 0.21
CA LYS A 88 11.06 -28.72 -0.90
C LYS A 88 10.52 -27.86 -2.05
N SER A 89 9.65 -26.90 -1.77
CA SER A 89 9.11 -26.06 -2.83
C SER A 89 10.07 -24.91 -3.18
N ASN A 90 10.59 -24.93 -4.41
CA ASN A 90 11.31 -23.82 -5.02
C ASN A 90 10.33 -22.84 -5.68
N GLN A 91 9.18 -22.55 -5.06
CA GLN A 91 8.21 -21.65 -5.65
C GLN A 91 8.77 -20.23 -5.63
N ILE A 92 8.96 -19.70 -6.83
CA ILE A 92 9.24 -18.28 -7.03
C ILE A 92 7.90 -17.57 -6.91
N SER A 93 7.75 -16.73 -5.90
CA SER A 93 6.63 -15.80 -5.80
C SER A 93 6.57 -14.94 -7.06
N ALA A 94 5.40 -14.79 -7.64
CA ALA A 94 5.23 -13.80 -8.70
C ALA A 94 5.52 -12.42 -8.06
N LYS A 95 6.52 -11.70 -8.59
CA LYS A 95 6.91 -10.36 -8.12
C LYS A 95 5.84 -9.34 -8.51
N ARG A 96 4.68 -9.44 -7.89
CA ARG A 96 3.62 -8.46 -8.04
C ARG A 96 3.74 -7.46 -6.91
N GLY A 97 4.25 -6.27 -7.23
CA GLY A 97 4.32 -5.16 -6.29
C GLY A 97 2.96 -4.68 -5.82
N ILE A 98 2.95 -3.66 -4.99
CA ILE A 98 1.75 -2.90 -4.59
C ILE A 98 1.83 -1.55 -5.30
N GLU A 99 0.75 -1.16 -5.97
CA GLU A 99 0.63 0.10 -6.69
C GLU A 99 -0.46 0.95 -6.03
N ILE A 100 -0.10 2.14 -5.57
CA ILE A 100 -1.05 3.10 -4.98
C ILE A 100 -1.03 4.36 -5.84
N GLY A 101 -2.17 4.78 -6.32
CA GLY A 101 -2.38 5.99 -7.08
C GLY A 101 -2.14 7.26 -6.28
N ASN A 102 -2.64 8.37 -6.78
CA ASN A 102 -2.51 9.69 -6.17
C ASN A 102 -3.72 10.01 -5.29
N ASP A 103 -3.57 10.90 -4.32
CA ASP A 103 -4.65 11.36 -3.44
C ASP A 103 -5.37 10.20 -2.72
N VAL A 104 -4.65 9.14 -2.39
CA VAL A 104 -5.19 7.97 -1.70
C VAL A 104 -5.12 8.16 -0.19
N TRP A 105 -6.21 7.87 0.50
CA TRP A 105 -6.22 7.81 1.96
C TRP A 105 -6.34 6.37 2.46
N ILE A 106 -5.33 5.93 3.22
CA ILE A 106 -5.30 4.61 3.86
C ILE A 106 -5.51 4.78 5.36
N GLY A 107 -6.63 4.28 5.85
CA GLY A 107 -7.03 4.36 7.25
C GLY A 107 -6.20 3.48 8.18
N LEU A 108 -6.22 3.84 9.46
CA LEU A 108 -5.50 3.21 10.57
C LEU A 108 -5.61 1.67 10.55
N GLY A 109 -4.48 0.98 10.75
CA GLY A 109 -4.44 -0.47 10.94
C GLY A 109 -4.82 -1.32 9.73
N SER A 110 -4.93 -0.72 8.55
CA SER A 110 -5.26 -1.45 7.32
C SER A 110 -4.11 -2.31 6.83
N THR A 111 -4.43 -3.41 6.16
CA THR A 111 -3.46 -4.32 5.55
C THR A 111 -3.69 -4.38 4.04
N ILE A 112 -2.66 -4.06 3.26
CA ILE A 112 -2.67 -4.12 1.80
C ILE A 112 -1.86 -5.35 1.37
N LEU A 113 -2.50 -6.26 0.65
CA LEU A 113 -1.85 -7.48 0.18
C LEU A 113 -1.12 -7.27 -1.16
N TYR A 114 -0.22 -8.19 -1.44
CA TYR A 114 0.58 -8.23 -2.67
C TYR A 114 -0.28 -8.18 -3.94
N GLY A 115 0.27 -7.56 -4.96
CA GLY A 115 -0.36 -7.45 -6.28
C GLY A 115 -1.56 -6.53 -6.36
N VAL A 116 -1.93 -5.85 -5.26
CA VAL A 116 -3.06 -4.94 -5.22
C VAL A 116 -2.69 -3.60 -5.87
N LYS A 117 -3.62 -3.08 -6.68
CA LYS A 117 -3.62 -1.72 -7.21
C LYS A 117 -4.73 -0.92 -6.55
N ILE A 118 -4.40 0.27 -6.05
CA ILE A 118 -5.36 1.21 -5.47
C ILE A 118 -5.41 2.44 -6.38
N GLY A 119 -6.58 2.71 -6.96
CA GLY A 119 -6.78 3.82 -7.88
C GLY A 119 -6.73 5.19 -7.21
N ASP A 120 -6.54 6.22 -8.04
CA ASP A 120 -6.46 7.62 -7.60
C ASP A 120 -7.69 8.02 -6.78
N GLY A 121 -7.49 8.84 -5.76
CA GLY A 121 -8.57 9.35 -4.93
C GLY A 121 -9.31 8.30 -4.11
N ALA A 122 -8.88 7.04 -4.08
CA ALA A 122 -9.53 5.99 -3.29
C ALA A 122 -9.32 6.19 -1.79
N THR A 123 -10.22 5.61 -1.00
CA THR A 123 -10.11 5.58 0.48
C THR A 123 -10.26 4.17 0.98
N ILE A 124 -9.30 3.75 1.81
CA ILE A 124 -9.34 2.48 2.54
C ILE A 124 -9.78 2.78 3.97
N ALA A 125 -10.91 2.23 4.39
CA ALA A 125 -11.40 2.40 5.76
C ALA A 125 -10.46 1.73 6.77
N ALA A 126 -10.41 2.25 7.98
CA ALA A 126 -9.56 1.72 9.04
C ALA A 126 -9.81 0.22 9.32
N GLY A 127 -8.75 -0.53 9.65
CA GLY A 127 -8.81 -1.96 9.96
C GLY A 127 -9.13 -2.88 8.79
N SER A 128 -9.11 -2.39 7.56
CA SER A 128 -9.45 -3.16 6.36
C SER A 128 -8.33 -4.09 5.92
N VAL A 129 -8.70 -5.23 5.30
CA VAL A 129 -7.75 -6.10 4.60
C VAL A 129 -8.06 -6.08 3.10
N VAL A 130 -7.22 -5.34 2.36
CA VAL A 130 -7.39 -5.16 0.91
C VAL A 130 -6.71 -6.31 0.18
N THR A 131 -7.52 -7.13 -0.48
CA THR A 131 -7.10 -8.38 -1.15
C THR A 131 -7.27 -8.33 -2.66
N LYS A 132 -7.86 -7.26 -3.20
CA LYS A 132 -8.14 -7.04 -4.62
C LYS A 132 -7.94 -5.57 -4.97
N ASP A 133 -7.83 -5.30 -6.25
CA ASP A 133 -7.74 -3.94 -6.76
C ASP A 133 -8.92 -3.09 -6.31
N VAL A 134 -8.65 -1.80 -6.12
CA VAL A 134 -9.60 -0.79 -5.65
C VAL A 134 -9.76 0.26 -6.74
N GLU A 135 -10.98 0.43 -7.20
CA GLU A 135 -11.31 1.41 -8.23
C GLU A 135 -11.05 2.85 -7.76
N PRO A 136 -10.68 3.75 -8.68
CA PRO A 136 -10.51 5.17 -8.37
C PRO A 136 -11.77 5.79 -7.74
N TYR A 137 -11.57 6.76 -6.86
CA TYR A 137 -12.64 7.52 -6.21
C TYR A 137 -13.69 6.67 -5.50
N THR A 138 -13.28 5.51 -4.98
CA THR A 138 -14.14 4.65 -4.15
C THR A 138 -13.70 4.62 -2.71
N VAL A 139 -14.63 4.26 -1.83
CA VAL A 139 -14.37 3.92 -0.42
C VAL A 139 -14.58 2.43 -0.27
N VAL A 140 -13.56 1.71 0.17
CA VAL A 140 -13.63 0.29 0.49
C VAL A 140 -13.32 0.03 1.94
N GLY A 141 -13.86 -1.05 2.52
CA GLY A 141 -13.58 -1.40 3.90
C GLY A 141 -14.00 -2.81 4.28
N GLY A 142 -13.52 -3.27 5.43
CA GLY A 142 -13.81 -4.59 6.00
C GLY A 142 -12.74 -5.64 5.73
N VAL A 143 -13.02 -6.89 6.14
CA VAL A 143 -12.13 -8.06 6.03
C VAL A 143 -12.90 -9.22 5.40
N PRO A 144 -12.66 -9.56 4.11
CA PRO A 144 -11.90 -8.77 3.14
C PRO A 144 -12.60 -7.45 2.80
N ALA A 145 -11.82 -6.45 2.34
CA ALA A 145 -12.35 -5.16 1.96
C ALA A 145 -13.32 -5.27 0.76
N LYS A 146 -14.45 -4.58 0.87
CA LYS A 146 -15.50 -4.49 -0.16
C LYS A 146 -15.87 -3.03 -0.37
N LEU A 147 -16.46 -2.73 -1.52
CA LEU A 147 -16.99 -1.40 -1.81
C LEU A 147 -18.01 -1.00 -0.75
N ILE A 148 -17.80 0.17 -0.14
CA ILE A 148 -18.75 0.83 0.77
C ILE A 148 -19.57 1.85 -0.01
N LYS A 149 -18.88 2.70 -0.79
CA LYS A 149 -19.52 3.71 -1.66
C LYS A 149 -18.56 4.20 -2.75
N GLU A 150 -19.12 4.71 -3.82
CA GLU A 150 -18.45 5.56 -4.78
C GLU A 150 -18.45 7.02 -4.25
N LYS A 151 -17.36 7.76 -4.44
CA LYS A 151 -17.26 9.18 -4.03
C LYS A 151 -17.94 10.10 -5.05
N CYS A 152 -17.94 9.67 -6.30
CA CYS A 152 -18.54 10.35 -7.46
C CYS A 152 -18.93 9.32 -8.50
N THR A 153 -19.58 9.74 -9.58
CA THR A 153 -19.89 8.87 -10.71
C THR A 153 -18.62 8.39 -11.42
N ARG A 154 -18.72 7.34 -12.22
CA ARG A 154 -17.56 6.83 -12.99
C ARG A 154 -17.05 7.83 -14.01
N GLU A 155 -17.97 8.58 -14.62
CA GLU A 155 -17.66 9.66 -15.54
C GLU A 155 -16.90 10.79 -14.85
N GLU A 156 -17.36 11.22 -13.68
CA GLU A 156 -16.66 12.22 -12.87
C GLU A 156 -15.29 11.72 -12.43
N ALA A 157 -15.18 10.47 -11.98
CA ALA A 157 -13.90 9.88 -11.60
C ALA A 157 -12.88 9.92 -12.76
N LYS A 158 -13.33 9.63 -13.98
CA LYS A 158 -12.50 9.72 -15.18
C LYS A 158 -12.04 11.14 -15.46
N LEU A 159 -12.95 12.11 -15.41
CA LEU A 159 -12.62 13.52 -15.62
C LEU A 159 -11.65 14.05 -14.54
N MET A 160 -11.83 13.65 -13.28
CA MET A 160 -10.91 13.98 -12.21
C MET A 160 -9.50 13.42 -12.45
N GLN A 161 -9.39 12.20 -13.02
CA GLN A 161 -8.10 11.64 -13.40
C GLN A 161 -7.47 12.38 -14.59
N GLU A 162 -8.26 12.91 -15.52
CA GLU A 162 -7.80 13.74 -16.63
C GLU A 162 -7.32 15.12 -16.13
N ILE A 163 -8.03 15.76 -15.19
CA ILE A 163 -7.61 17.01 -14.53
C ILE A 163 -6.30 16.79 -13.78
N ALA A 164 -6.12 15.66 -13.11
CA ALA A 164 -4.91 15.23 -12.43
C ALA A 164 -4.24 16.35 -11.61
N TRP A 165 -5.01 17.03 -10.75
CA TRP A 165 -4.60 18.21 -9.98
C TRP A 165 -3.30 18.03 -9.19
N TRP A 166 -2.97 16.81 -8.81
CA TRP A 166 -1.71 16.47 -8.14
C TRP A 166 -0.46 16.67 -9.01
N ASN A 167 -0.63 16.98 -10.29
CA ASN A 167 0.45 17.33 -11.20
C ASN A 167 0.62 18.84 -11.37
N TRP A 168 -0.24 19.64 -10.78
CA TRP A 168 -0.10 21.09 -10.83
C TRP A 168 1.11 21.58 -10.01
N GLY A 169 1.62 22.76 -10.36
CA GLY A 169 2.66 23.42 -9.57
C GLY A 169 2.12 23.83 -8.18
N GLU A 170 3.01 23.89 -7.19
CA GLU A 170 2.62 24.21 -5.79
C GLU A 170 1.89 25.57 -5.70
N GLU A 171 2.36 26.60 -6.40
CA GLU A 171 1.71 27.93 -6.42
C GLU A 171 0.27 27.86 -6.94
N VAL A 172 0.02 27.01 -7.96
CA VAL A 172 -1.32 26.80 -8.51
C VAL A 172 -2.22 26.11 -7.48
N ILE A 173 -1.71 25.09 -6.82
CA ILE A 173 -2.44 24.36 -5.77
C ILE A 173 -2.77 25.28 -4.61
N GLU A 174 -1.82 26.06 -4.12
CA GLU A 174 -2.02 27.02 -3.04
C GLU A 174 -3.08 28.07 -3.38
N SER A 175 -3.04 28.61 -4.60
CA SER A 175 -4.05 29.58 -5.05
C SER A 175 -5.46 28.98 -5.17
N ARG A 176 -5.58 27.67 -5.32
CA ARG A 176 -6.83 26.93 -5.55
C ARG A 176 -7.27 26.06 -4.39
N VAL A 177 -6.63 26.19 -3.22
CA VAL A 177 -6.90 25.34 -2.05
C VAL A 177 -8.37 25.32 -1.62
N ASN A 178 -9.09 26.42 -1.83
CA ASN A 178 -10.51 26.53 -1.51
C ASN A 178 -11.40 25.74 -2.49
N ASP A 179 -10.94 25.52 -3.72
CA ASP A 179 -11.70 24.80 -4.74
C ASP A 179 -11.77 23.30 -4.44
N PHE A 180 -10.80 22.74 -3.70
CA PHE A 180 -10.86 21.34 -3.24
C PHE A 180 -12.01 21.05 -2.24
N ARG A 181 -12.78 22.06 -1.86
CA ARG A 181 -13.99 21.93 -1.04
C ARG A 181 -15.28 21.88 -1.88
N LEU A 182 -15.18 22.08 -3.18
CA LEU A 182 -16.31 21.98 -4.11
C LEU A 182 -16.79 20.54 -4.22
N SER A 183 -18.02 20.37 -4.70
CA SER A 183 -18.47 19.06 -5.18
C SER A 183 -17.65 18.60 -6.39
N TYR A 184 -17.63 17.32 -6.70
CA TYR A 184 -16.94 16.82 -7.89
C TYR A 184 -17.45 17.47 -9.16
N ALA A 185 -18.78 17.61 -9.31
CA ALA A 185 -19.41 18.24 -10.47
C ALA A 185 -18.98 19.70 -10.62
N ASP A 186 -19.03 20.51 -9.54
CA ASP A 186 -18.63 21.91 -9.58
C ASP A 186 -17.13 22.07 -9.85
N TYR A 187 -16.30 21.16 -9.30
CA TYR A 187 -14.87 21.18 -9.53
C TYR A 187 -14.54 20.87 -10.99
N ILE A 188 -15.14 19.84 -11.54
CA ILE A 188 -14.94 19.41 -12.94
C ILE A 188 -15.43 20.49 -13.91
N GLN A 189 -16.56 21.16 -13.61
CA GLN A 189 -17.05 22.25 -14.44
C GLN A 189 -16.12 23.45 -14.46
N LYS A 190 -15.33 23.64 -13.40
CA LYS A 190 -14.39 24.74 -13.28
C LYS A 190 -13.09 24.50 -14.04
N TYR A 191 -12.68 23.26 -14.21
CA TYR A 191 -11.39 22.84 -14.75
C TYR A 191 -11.52 21.89 -15.94
#